data_eb6e59e429946c1a5d12554f54027ef2
#
_entry.id   eb6e59e429946c1a5d12554f54027ef2
#
_cell.length_a   1.000
_cell.length_b   1.000
_cell.length_c   1.000
_cell.angle_alpha   90.00
_cell.angle_beta   90.00
_cell.angle_gamma   90.00
#
_symmetry.space_group_name_H-M   'P 1'
#
loop_
_entity.id
_entity.type
_entity.pdbx_description
1 polymer ?
#
loop_
_entity_poly.entity_id
_entity_poly.type
_entity_poly.pdbx_seq_one_letter_code
_entity_poly.pdbx_strand_id
1 'polypeptide(L)'
;MWYLVYIATVVSSYAQLGLMTTGPFDSEQQCSQYATDTWNSTNTFIEVPPKGPNANWFNSTYTVHYMESAAGQMGIYWSCVEVRDPKDIKYSIIENNMGGDESG
;
A
#
# COMPACT_ATOMS: atom_id res chain seq x y z
N MET A 1 5.15 -1.47 -16.23
CA MET A 1 6.10 -1.19 -15.15
C MET A 1 5.46 -1.36 -13.80
N TRP A 2 6.26 -1.66 -12.81
CA TRP A 2 5.76 -1.91 -11.47
C TRP A 2 5.99 -0.71 -10.58
N TYR A 3 5.02 -0.44 -9.73
CA TYR A 3 5.11 0.65 -8.76
C TYR A 3 4.74 0.14 -7.40
N LEU A 4 5.45 0.63 -6.39
CA LEU A 4 5.10 0.40 -5.00
C LEU A 4 4.10 1.48 -4.60
N VAL A 5 2.92 1.04 -4.17
CA VAL A 5 1.87 1.96 -3.75
C VAL A 5 1.56 1.65 -2.29
N TYR A 6 1.55 2.66 -1.45
CA TYR A 6 1.35 2.42 -0.03
C TYR A 6 0.55 3.52 0.63
N ILE A 7 -0.16 3.11 1.67
CA ILE A 7 -1.03 3.99 2.46
C ILE A 7 -0.59 3.87 3.91
N ALA A 8 -0.20 4.99 4.49
CA ALA A 8 0.13 5.05 5.92
C ALA A 8 -1.13 5.36 6.72
N THR A 9 -1.28 4.70 7.84
CA THR A 9 -2.47 4.86 8.69
C THR A 9 -2.08 4.94 10.15
N VAL A 10 -3.02 5.43 10.95
CA VAL A 10 -2.94 5.36 12.41
C VAL A 10 -3.65 4.09 12.83
N VAL A 11 -2.94 3.20 13.54
CA VAL A 11 -3.49 1.87 13.84
C VAL A 11 -4.78 1.94 14.66
N SER A 12 -4.86 2.85 15.61
CA SER A 12 -6.01 2.89 16.51
C SER A 12 -7.32 3.25 15.81
N SER A 13 -7.25 4.02 14.74
CA SER A 13 -8.46 4.50 14.05
C SER A 13 -8.48 4.12 12.58
N TYR A 14 -7.36 3.62 12.07
CA TYR A 14 -7.15 3.36 10.63
C TYR A 14 -7.32 4.61 9.78
N ALA A 15 -7.17 5.78 10.40
CA ALA A 15 -7.21 7.04 9.68
C ALA A 15 -6.02 7.11 8.73
N GLN A 16 -6.26 7.51 7.51
CA GLN A 16 -5.20 7.61 6.51
C GLN A 16 -4.34 8.83 6.74
N LEU A 17 -3.04 8.64 6.63
CA LEU A 17 -2.08 9.72 6.70
C LEU A 17 -1.63 10.16 5.31
N GLY A 18 -1.77 9.29 4.31
CA GLY A 18 -1.42 9.65 2.96
C GLY A 18 -1.27 8.45 2.06
N LEU A 19 -1.40 8.68 0.76
CA LEU A 19 -1.17 7.69 -0.28
C LEU A 19 0.09 8.10 -1.03
N MET A 20 1.04 7.18 -1.15
CA MET A 20 2.31 7.45 -1.79
C MET A 20 2.67 6.37 -2.78
N THR A 21 3.49 6.74 -3.77
CA THR A 21 3.96 5.80 -4.77
C THR A 21 5.45 5.95 -4.97
N THR A 22 6.10 4.84 -5.31
CA THR A 22 7.53 4.82 -5.60
C THR A 22 7.75 3.89 -6.79
N GLY A 23 8.63 4.25 -7.67
CA GLY A 23 8.97 3.47 -8.84
C GLY A 23 9.39 4.37 -9.98
N PRO A 24 9.50 3.84 -11.18
CA PRO A 24 9.12 2.49 -11.61
C PRO A 24 10.16 1.42 -11.26
N PHE A 25 9.66 0.18 -11.16
CA PHE A 25 10.50 -1.00 -11.01
C PHE A 25 10.29 -1.90 -12.24
N ASP A 26 11.31 -2.67 -12.57
CA ASP A 26 11.24 -3.54 -13.74
C ASP A 26 10.40 -4.79 -13.51
N SER A 27 10.27 -5.20 -12.25
CA SER A 27 9.53 -6.41 -11.92
C SER A 27 8.86 -6.28 -10.57
N GLU A 28 7.89 -7.15 -10.33
CA GLU A 28 7.23 -7.22 -9.04
C GLU A 28 8.24 -7.56 -7.94
N GLN A 29 9.18 -8.44 -8.26
CA GLN A 29 10.18 -8.85 -7.30
C GLN A 29 11.04 -7.67 -6.85
N GLN A 30 11.46 -6.82 -7.77
CA GLN A 30 12.22 -5.64 -7.41
C GLN A 30 11.39 -4.70 -6.55
N CYS A 31 10.13 -4.55 -6.87
CA CYS A 31 9.22 -3.70 -6.11
C CYS A 31 9.07 -4.21 -4.68
N SER A 32 8.76 -5.50 -4.52
CA SER A 32 8.56 -6.05 -3.19
C SER A 32 9.86 -6.09 -2.38
N GLN A 33 10.99 -6.30 -3.05
CA GLN A 33 12.28 -6.28 -2.38
C GLN A 33 12.58 -4.89 -1.83
N TYR A 34 12.27 -3.86 -2.62
CA TYR A 34 12.46 -2.48 -2.18
C TYR A 34 11.60 -2.19 -0.94
N ALA A 35 10.34 -2.63 -0.96
CA ALA A 35 9.44 -2.40 0.16
C ALA A 35 9.96 -3.09 1.42
N THR A 36 10.34 -4.34 1.28
CA THR A 36 10.85 -5.12 2.40
C THR A 36 12.11 -4.50 2.98
N ASP A 37 13.05 -4.14 2.11
CA ASP A 37 14.31 -3.55 2.57
C ASP A 37 14.08 -2.21 3.24
N THR A 38 13.16 -1.41 2.71
CA THR A 38 12.92 -0.08 3.24
C THR A 38 12.33 -0.13 4.64
N TRP A 39 11.36 -1.01 4.86
CA TRP A 39 10.65 -1.01 6.14
C TRP A 39 11.22 -1.99 7.15
N ASN A 40 11.85 -3.07 6.71
CA ASN A 40 12.42 -4.05 7.62
C ASN A 40 13.84 -3.73 8.04
N SER A 41 14.57 -2.95 7.25
CA SER A 41 15.98 -2.71 7.51
C SER A 41 16.24 -2.01 8.84
N THR A 42 15.24 -1.28 9.34
CA THR A 42 15.38 -0.56 10.60
C THR A 42 14.76 -1.32 11.76
N ASN A 43 14.17 -2.47 11.51
CA ASN A 43 13.40 -3.22 12.51
C ASN A 43 12.28 -2.41 13.12
N THR A 44 11.82 -1.40 12.38
CA THR A 44 10.80 -0.49 12.88
C THR A 44 9.39 -1.01 12.57
N PHE A 45 9.25 -1.78 11.50
CA PHE A 45 7.95 -2.31 11.08
C PHE A 45 7.98 -3.82 11.01
N ILE A 46 6.86 -4.45 11.36
CA ILE A 46 6.70 -5.88 11.35
C ILE A 46 5.51 -6.22 10.48
N GLU A 47 5.70 -7.16 9.55
CA GLU A 47 4.61 -7.57 8.68
C GLU A 47 3.63 -8.44 9.46
N VAL A 48 2.34 -8.12 9.34
CA VAL A 48 1.25 -8.86 9.98
C VAL A 48 0.15 -9.06 8.94
N PRO A 49 -0.81 -9.97 9.19
CA PRO A 49 -1.92 -10.14 8.25
C PRO A 49 -2.69 -8.83 8.07
N PRO A 50 -3.11 -8.51 6.85
CA PRO A 50 -3.89 -7.30 6.60
C PRO A 50 -5.15 -7.28 7.45
N LYS A 51 -5.45 -6.13 8.02
CA LYS A 51 -6.64 -5.96 8.86
C LYS A 51 -7.12 -4.52 8.74
N GLY A 52 -8.34 -4.28 9.17
CA GLY A 52 -8.91 -2.96 9.14
C GLY A 52 -9.53 -2.62 7.80
N PRO A 53 -10.30 -1.53 7.75
CA PRO A 53 -11.05 -1.18 6.53
C PRO A 53 -10.16 -0.86 5.35
N ASN A 54 -8.96 -0.35 5.58
CA ASN A 54 -8.08 0.05 4.49
C ASN A 54 -7.47 -1.14 3.74
N ALA A 55 -7.59 -2.35 4.30
CA ALA A 55 -7.11 -3.54 3.60
C ALA A 55 -7.86 -3.75 2.28
N ASN A 56 -9.05 -3.18 2.15
CA ASN A 56 -9.87 -3.31 0.94
C ASN A 56 -9.64 -2.21 -0.08
N TRP A 57 -8.69 -1.35 0.17
CA TRP A 57 -8.45 -0.21 -0.71
C TRP A 57 -7.72 -0.55 -1.98
N PHE A 58 -7.09 -1.73 -2.01
CA PHE A 58 -6.33 -2.15 -3.17
C PHE A 58 -7.20 -3.04 -4.05
N ASN A 59 -6.94 -2.96 -5.35
CA ASN A 59 -7.60 -3.81 -6.31
C ASN A 59 -7.30 -5.27 -5.95
N SER A 60 -8.33 -6.12 -5.98
CA SER A 60 -8.20 -7.52 -5.58
C SER A 60 -7.25 -8.33 -6.48
N THR A 61 -6.86 -7.78 -7.62
CA THR A 61 -5.89 -8.40 -8.50
C THR A 61 -4.50 -8.46 -7.86
N TYR A 62 -4.22 -7.53 -6.95
CA TYR A 62 -2.91 -7.40 -6.34
C TYR A 62 -2.92 -7.83 -4.90
N THR A 63 -1.80 -8.37 -4.46
CA THR A 63 -1.65 -8.79 -3.06
C THR A 63 -1.40 -7.56 -2.19
N VAL A 64 -2.18 -7.44 -1.14
CA VAL A 64 -2.01 -6.36 -0.16
C VAL A 64 -1.17 -6.88 0.99
N HIS A 65 -0.16 -6.12 1.36
CA HIS A 65 0.67 -6.39 2.51
C HIS A 65 0.42 -5.33 3.56
N TYR A 66 0.53 -5.69 4.81
CA TYR A 66 0.31 -4.77 5.91
C TYR A 66 1.42 -4.91 6.93
N MET A 67 1.92 -3.79 7.40
CA MET A 67 2.98 -3.76 8.40
C MET A 67 2.59 -2.79 9.50
N GLU A 68 2.93 -3.13 10.73
CA GLU A 68 2.71 -2.23 11.86
C GLU A 68 4.04 -1.86 12.47
N SER A 69 4.14 -0.63 12.95
CA SER A 69 5.33 -0.20 13.64
C SER A 69 5.49 -0.99 14.93
N ALA A 70 6.74 -1.15 15.37
CA ALA A 70 7.01 -1.88 16.59
C ALA A 70 6.29 -1.28 17.79
N ALA A 71 6.08 0.03 17.77
CA ALA A 71 5.35 0.71 18.84
C ALA A 71 3.84 0.53 18.72
N GLY A 72 3.34 -0.02 17.62
CA GLY A 72 1.92 -0.27 17.45
C GLY A 72 1.08 0.96 17.13
N GLN A 73 1.69 2.05 16.72
CA GLN A 73 0.98 3.29 16.48
C GLN A 73 0.68 3.54 15.03
N MET A 74 1.51 3.02 14.14
CA MET A 74 1.43 3.32 12.73
C MET A 74 1.34 2.05 11.91
N GLY A 75 0.57 2.09 10.85
CA GLY A 75 0.46 0.96 9.94
C GLY A 75 0.72 1.40 8.52
N ILE A 76 1.18 0.47 7.70
CA ILE A 76 1.41 0.71 6.28
C ILE A 76 0.79 -0.43 5.50
N TYR A 77 -0.16 -0.10 4.61
CA TYR A 77 -0.69 -1.03 3.63
C TYR A 77 0.06 -0.79 2.33
N TRP A 78 0.59 -1.83 1.73
CA TRP A 78 1.30 -1.63 0.47
C TRP A 78 1.03 -2.77 -0.49
N SER A 79 1.22 -2.45 -1.76
CA SER A 79 1.07 -3.42 -2.82
C SER A 79 1.96 -3.01 -3.98
N CYS A 80 2.42 -4.00 -4.74
CA CYS A 80 3.13 -3.75 -5.97
C CYS A 80 2.13 -3.89 -7.11
N VAL A 81 1.95 -2.83 -7.87
CA VAL A 81 0.97 -2.81 -8.95
C VAL A 81 1.67 -2.58 -10.28
N GLU A 82 1.16 -3.22 -11.32
CA GLU A 82 1.70 -3.07 -12.65
C GLU A 82 0.82 -2.12 -13.45
N VAL A 83 1.42 -1.06 -13.99
CA VAL A 83 0.68 -0.06 -14.77
C VAL A 83 1.53 0.37 -15.95
N ARG A 84 0.88 0.77 -17.02
CA ARG A 84 1.55 1.31 -18.20
C ARG A 84 1.92 2.78 -17.97
N ASP A 85 1.07 3.49 -17.27
CA ASP A 85 1.20 4.92 -17.09
C ASP A 85 0.98 5.21 -15.60
N PRO A 86 1.89 5.93 -14.95
CA PRO A 86 1.76 6.23 -13.52
C PRO A 86 0.43 6.84 -13.12
N LYS A 87 -0.21 7.56 -14.00
CA LYS A 87 -1.50 8.16 -13.67
C LYS A 87 -2.59 7.13 -13.47
N ASP A 88 -2.38 5.89 -13.91
CA ASP A 88 -3.36 4.83 -13.75
C ASP A 88 -3.30 4.20 -12.37
N ILE A 89 -2.30 4.51 -11.57
CA ILE A 89 -2.11 3.89 -10.27
C ILE A 89 -3.32 4.08 -9.37
N LYS A 90 -3.87 5.29 -9.36
CA LYS A 90 -4.99 5.58 -8.48
C LYS A 90 -6.22 4.73 -8.78
N TYR A 91 -6.38 4.29 -10.03
CA TYR A 91 -7.51 3.44 -10.37
C TYR A 91 -7.34 2.02 -9.84
N SER A 92 -6.09 1.58 -9.69
CA SER A 92 -5.84 0.25 -9.15
C SER A 92 -6.16 0.18 -7.66
N ILE A 93 -6.18 1.30 -6.98
CA ILE A 93 -6.34 1.34 -5.54
C ILE A 93 -7.66 1.99 -5.15
N ILE A 94 -7.79 3.23 -5.52
CA ILE A 94 -8.89 4.06 -5.02
C ILE A 94 -10.23 3.61 -5.58
N GLU A 95 -10.23 3.10 -6.78
CA GLU A 95 -11.46 2.72 -7.45
C GLU A 95 -12.30 1.78 -6.61
N ASN A 96 -11.65 0.82 -5.94
CA ASN A 96 -12.37 -0.15 -5.14
C ASN A 96 -13.15 0.45 -3.98
N ASN A 97 -12.71 1.59 -3.49
CA ASN A 97 -13.30 2.19 -2.31
C ASN A 97 -13.92 3.54 -2.59
N MET A 98 -13.27 4.27 -3.48
CA MET A 98 -13.65 5.64 -3.73
C MET A 98 -14.55 5.77 -4.93
N GLY A 99 -14.69 4.71 -5.68
CA GLY A 99 -15.54 4.74 -6.87
C GLY A 99 -16.95 5.20 -6.55
N GLY A 100 -17.48 4.72 -5.43
CA GLY A 100 -18.81 5.13 -5.02
C GLY A 100 -18.86 6.59 -4.64
N ASP A 101 -17.81 7.07 -4.05
CA ASP A 101 -17.74 8.47 -3.63
C ASP A 101 -17.62 9.39 -4.81
N GLU A 102 -16.98 8.92 -5.86
CA GLU A 102 -16.80 9.71 -7.05
C GLU A 102 -18.09 10.09 -7.69
N SER A 103 -19.09 9.27 -7.49
CA SER A 103 -20.37 9.56 -8.05
C SER A 103 -20.99 10.79 -7.42
N GLY A 104 -20.48 11.09 -6.26
CA GLY A 104 -20.94 12.28 -5.58
C GLY A 104 -20.35 13.52 -6.18
#